data_75d86556104d9878763e179fcb12fe9d
#
_entry.id   75d86556104d9878763e179fcb12fe9d
#
_cell.length_a   1.000
_cell.length_b   1.000
_cell.length_c   1.000
_cell.angle_alpha   90.00
_cell.angle_beta   90.00
_cell.angle_gamma   90.00
#
_symmetry.space_group_name_H-M   'P 1'
#
loop_
_entity.id
_entity.type
_entity.pdbx_description
1 polymer ?
#
loop_
_entity_poly.entity_id
_entity_poly.type
_entity_poly.pdbx_seq_one_letter_code
_entity_poly.pdbx_strand_id
1 'polypeptide(L)'
;MLFRSQMVDNPHRYIVGFGMGGDENAFTLEDYAPAFNIAAEAGYPCTVHAGELCGPESIWDAINFLPIRRIGHGVNSILDAKLLDELVKRNIHLEICPGSNLSLSIFADWDSHPLPSFISKGISVSLNSDDPPFFHTSVGLEYINSAKHMNISLEKLKNISLMAMDASFADADTKSRLMNKIIEF
;
A
#
# COMPACT_ATOMS: atom_id res chain seq x y z
N MET A 1 18.79 -8.47 -10.92
CA MET A 1 18.56 -9.82 -11.46
C MET A 1 18.85 -10.97 -10.48
N LEU A 2 19.94 -10.96 -9.73
CA LEU A 2 20.34 -12.04 -8.80
C LEU A 2 19.36 -12.30 -7.63
N PHE A 3 18.77 -11.24 -7.04
CA PHE A 3 17.98 -11.39 -5.80
C PHE A 3 16.67 -12.18 -6.00
N ARG A 4 15.98 -12.02 -7.13
CA ARG A 4 14.72 -12.69 -7.44
C ARG A 4 14.85 -14.19 -7.68
N SER A 5 15.91 -14.61 -8.42
CA SER A 5 16.16 -16.03 -8.67
C SER A 5 16.48 -16.74 -7.36
N GLN A 6 17.24 -16.11 -6.46
CA GLN A 6 17.52 -16.68 -5.15
C GLN A 6 16.26 -16.92 -4.32
N MET A 7 15.27 -15.99 -4.32
CA MET A 7 14.02 -16.16 -3.58
C MET A 7 13.19 -17.33 -4.15
N VAL A 8 13.13 -17.44 -5.47
CA VAL A 8 12.35 -18.50 -6.15
C VAL A 8 13.07 -19.85 -6.08
N ASP A 9 14.38 -19.86 -6.29
CA ASP A 9 15.19 -21.08 -6.30
C ASP A 9 15.44 -21.64 -4.88
N ASN A 10 15.39 -20.76 -3.86
CA ASN A 10 15.58 -21.11 -2.45
C ASN A 10 14.44 -20.54 -1.59
N PRO A 11 13.21 -21.05 -1.72
CA PRO A 11 12.05 -20.52 -1.01
C PRO A 11 12.23 -20.67 0.50
N HIS A 12 11.89 -19.62 1.25
CA HIS A 12 11.94 -19.65 2.69
C HIS A 12 10.55 -19.42 3.28
N ARG A 13 10.19 -20.20 4.31
CA ARG A 13 8.83 -20.18 4.92
C ARG A 13 8.34 -18.80 5.41
N TYR A 14 9.25 -17.86 5.65
CA TYR A 14 8.93 -16.50 6.08
C TYR A 14 8.86 -15.50 4.93
N ILE A 15 9.14 -15.91 3.70
CA ILE A 15 8.97 -15.07 2.53
C ILE A 15 7.59 -15.36 1.95
N VAL A 16 6.68 -14.39 2.05
CA VAL A 16 5.28 -14.53 1.64
C VAL A 16 4.90 -13.63 0.47
N GLY A 17 5.82 -12.84 -0.03
CA GLY A 17 5.59 -11.93 -1.15
C GLY A 17 6.88 -11.30 -1.66
N PHE A 18 6.77 -10.57 -2.75
CA PHE A 18 7.85 -9.81 -3.37
C PHE A 18 7.47 -8.34 -3.44
N GLY A 19 8.40 -7.46 -3.14
CA GLY A 19 8.14 -6.01 -3.16
C GLY A 19 9.36 -5.20 -3.55
N MET A 20 9.11 -3.95 -3.94
CA MET A 20 10.14 -2.98 -4.27
C MET A 20 9.73 -1.59 -3.77
N GLY A 21 10.67 -0.92 -3.11
CA GLY A 21 10.61 0.48 -2.74
C GLY A 21 11.95 1.14 -3.08
N GLY A 22 12.02 2.46 -2.98
CA GLY A 22 13.22 3.25 -3.24
C GLY A 22 12.90 4.52 -4.02
N ASP A 23 13.89 5.08 -4.71
CA ASP A 23 13.73 6.30 -5.50
C ASP A 23 12.86 6.03 -6.74
N GLU A 24 11.61 6.52 -6.71
CA GLU A 24 10.67 6.39 -7.83
C GLU A 24 11.15 7.04 -9.13
N ASN A 25 12.09 7.99 -9.04
CA ASN A 25 12.61 8.72 -10.21
C ASN A 25 13.79 8.01 -10.86
N ALA A 26 14.36 6.97 -10.23
CA ALA A 26 15.60 6.36 -10.70
C ALA A 26 15.43 5.53 -11.98
N PHE A 27 14.27 4.85 -12.13
CA PHE A 27 13.99 3.92 -13.23
C PHE A 27 12.49 3.86 -13.53
N THR A 28 12.14 3.33 -14.71
CA THR A 28 10.75 3.04 -15.05
C THR A 28 10.31 1.70 -14.42
N LEU A 29 9.04 1.59 -14.05
CA LEU A 29 8.52 0.34 -13.48
C LEU A 29 8.50 -0.81 -14.51
N GLU A 30 8.42 -0.49 -15.80
CA GLU A 30 8.52 -1.47 -16.89
C GLU A 30 9.86 -2.24 -16.86
N ASP A 31 10.96 -1.57 -16.49
CA ASP A 31 12.29 -2.20 -16.39
C ASP A 31 12.33 -3.34 -15.36
N TYR A 32 11.45 -3.26 -14.35
CA TYR A 32 11.36 -4.26 -13.28
C TYR A 32 10.34 -5.36 -13.54
N ALA A 33 9.49 -5.23 -14.57
CA ALA A 33 8.44 -6.21 -14.91
C ALA A 33 8.97 -7.65 -15.00
N PRO A 34 10.16 -7.94 -15.59
CA PRO A 34 10.68 -9.30 -15.60
C PRO A 34 10.95 -9.89 -14.21
N ALA A 35 11.31 -9.05 -13.22
CA ALA A 35 11.53 -9.51 -11.84
C ALA A 35 10.22 -9.84 -11.14
N PHE A 36 9.23 -8.97 -11.31
CA PHE A 36 7.89 -9.15 -10.73
C PHE A 36 7.17 -10.36 -11.35
N ASN A 37 7.26 -10.55 -12.67
CA ASN A 37 6.65 -11.69 -13.35
C ASN A 37 7.20 -13.02 -12.84
N ILE A 38 8.52 -13.15 -12.67
CA ILE A 38 9.11 -14.39 -12.12
C ILE A 38 8.61 -14.65 -10.69
N ALA A 39 8.49 -13.62 -9.84
CA ALA A 39 7.96 -13.78 -8.50
C ALA A 39 6.48 -14.22 -8.54
N ALA A 40 5.68 -13.57 -9.39
CA ALA A 40 4.25 -13.88 -9.53
C ALA A 40 4.01 -15.29 -10.11
N GLU A 41 4.78 -15.71 -11.13
CA GLU A 41 4.76 -17.07 -11.70
C GLU A 41 5.13 -18.14 -10.67
N ALA A 42 6.00 -17.81 -9.71
CA ALA A 42 6.34 -18.68 -8.59
C ALA A 42 5.29 -18.64 -7.44
N GLY A 43 4.20 -17.89 -7.61
CA GLY A 43 3.11 -17.81 -6.65
C GLY A 43 3.28 -16.75 -5.57
N TYR A 44 4.29 -15.87 -5.64
CA TYR A 44 4.46 -14.78 -4.69
C TYR A 44 3.62 -13.56 -5.11
N PRO A 45 2.70 -13.09 -4.26
CA PRO A 45 2.01 -11.82 -4.49
C PRO A 45 2.99 -10.65 -4.39
N CYS A 46 2.69 -9.57 -5.13
CA CYS A 46 3.63 -8.45 -5.30
C CYS A 46 3.05 -7.12 -4.80
N THR A 47 3.95 -6.25 -4.32
CA THR A 47 3.70 -4.83 -3.97
C THR A 47 4.82 -3.95 -4.53
N VAL A 48 4.55 -2.66 -4.78
CA VAL A 48 5.55 -1.70 -5.25
C VAL A 48 5.24 -0.31 -4.74
N HIS A 49 6.25 0.49 -4.43
CA HIS A 49 6.05 1.93 -4.22
C HIS A 49 5.79 2.61 -5.56
N ALA A 50 4.72 3.39 -5.63
CA ALA A 50 4.38 4.23 -6.77
C ALA A 50 3.45 5.37 -6.35
N GLY A 51 3.66 6.56 -6.91
CA GLY A 51 2.83 7.73 -6.63
C GLY A 51 2.99 8.29 -5.24
N GLU A 52 4.17 8.20 -4.66
CA GLU A 52 4.58 8.95 -3.48
C GLU A 52 5.27 10.24 -3.91
N LEU A 53 6.42 10.12 -4.59
CA LEU A 53 7.22 11.24 -5.09
C LEU A 53 6.92 11.55 -6.55
N CYS A 54 6.59 10.54 -7.35
CA CYS A 54 6.12 10.70 -8.72
C CYS A 54 4.60 10.94 -8.78
N GLY A 55 4.11 11.38 -9.93
CA GLY A 55 2.70 11.64 -10.17
C GLY A 55 1.86 10.37 -10.44
N PRO A 56 0.58 10.55 -10.86
CA PRO A 56 -0.31 9.44 -11.19
C PRO A 56 0.21 8.50 -12.27
N GLU A 57 1.10 8.97 -13.13
CA GLU A 57 1.73 8.19 -14.20
C GLU A 57 2.51 7.00 -13.66
N SER A 58 3.21 7.14 -12.54
CA SER A 58 3.93 6.02 -11.94
C SER A 58 2.98 4.92 -11.44
N ILE A 59 1.79 5.30 -10.96
CA ILE A 59 0.77 4.35 -10.53
C ILE A 59 0.14 3.65 -11.75
N TRP A 60 -0.10 4.39 -12.85
CA TRP A 60 -0.54 3.78 -14.12
C TRP A 60 0.47 2.77 -14.61
N ASP A 61 1.76 3.08 -14.57
CA ASP A 61 2.83 2.15 -14.94
C ASP A 61 2.83 0.91 -14.04
N ALA A 62 2.70 1.10 -12.72
CA ALA A 62 2.63 0.00 -11.77
C ALA A 62 1.50 -0.98 -12.10
N ILE A 63 0.28 -0.49 -12.33
CA ILE A 63 -0.89 -1.35 -12.58
C ILE A 63 -0.96 -1.90 -14.00
N ASN A 64 -0.19 -1.37 -14.94
CA ASN A 64 -0.16 -1.83 -16.34
C ASN A 64 1.01 -2.78 -16.63
N PHE A 65 2.16 -2.60 -15.98
CA PHE A 65 3.36 -3.40 -16.25
C PHE A 65 3.63 -4.49 -15.22
N LEU A 66 3.14 -4.31 -13.96
CA LEU A 66 3.48 -5.20 -12.87
C LEU A 66 2.28 -6.04 -12.40
N PRO A 67 2.48 -7.33 -12.07
CA PRO A 67 1.44 -8.21 -11.54
C PRO A 67 1.22 -7.95 -10.03
N ILE A 68 0.88 -6.71 -9.67
CA ILE A 68 0.73 -6.27 -8.28
C ILE A 68 -0.72 -6.32 -7.81
N ARG A 69 -0.89 -6.38 -6.50
CA ARG A 69 -2.18 -6.24 -5.81
C ARG A 69 -2.19 -5.08 -4.82
N ARG A 70 -1.00 -4.60 -4.44
CA ARG A 70 -0.82 -3.51 -3.49
C ARG A 70 0.15 -2.49 -4.06
N ILE A 71 -0.05 -1.24 -3.67
CA ILE A 71 0.85 -0.12 -3.99
C ILE A 71 1.21 0.56 -2.67
N GLY A 72 2.50 0.66 -2.40
CA GLY A 72 3.02 1.50 -1.33
C GLY A 72 2.74 2.96 -1.65
N HIS A 73 2.18 3.67 -0.69
CA HIS A 73 1.69 5.04 -0.79
C HIS A 73 0.55 5.23 -1.79
N GLY A 74 0.83 5.47 -3.06
CA GLY A 74 -0.19 5.70 -4.09
C GLY A 74 -0.95 7.02 -3.90
N VAL A 75 -0.47 7.93 -3.05
CA VAL A 75 -1.21 9.13 -2.61
C VAL A 75 -1.45 10.13 -3.74
N ASN A 76 -0.56 10.20 -4.71
CA ASN A 76 -0.71 11.06 -5.89
C ASN A 76 -1.77 10.56 -6.89
N SER A 77 -2.38 9.38 -6.67
CA SER A 77 -3.56 8.96 -7.43
C SER A 77 -4.72 9.94 -7.30
N ILE A 78 -4.77 10.74 -6.21
CA ILE A 78 -5.78 11.77 -6.00
C ILE A 78 -5.84 12.81 -7.13
N LEU A 79 -4.75 12.97 -7.88
CA LEU A 79 -4.63 13.93 -8.97
C LEU A 79 -5.28 13.44 -10.29
N ASP A 80 -5.70 12.16 -10.36
CA ASP A 80 -6.32 11.58 -11.55
C ASP A 80 -7.59 10.79 -11.19
N ALA A 81 -8.75 11.38 -11.51
CA ALA A 81 -10.04 10.76 -11.22
C ALA A 81 -10.26 9.41 -11.97
N LYS A 82 -9.68 9.24 -13.15
CA LYS A 82 -9.77 7.98 -13.91
C LYS A 82 -8.93 6.89 -13.25
N LEU A 83 -7.77 7.27 -12.71
CA LEU A 83 -6.94 6.36 -11.96
C LEU A 83 -7.66 5.86 -10.70
N LEU A 84 -8.33 6.76 -9.96
CA LEU A 84 -9.12 6.36 -8.78
C LEU A 84 -10.21 5.34 -9.15
N ASP A 85 -10.91 5.53 -10.28
CA ASP A 85 -11.90 4.56 -10.77
C ASP A 85 -11.27 3.21 -11.12
N GLU A 86 -10.10 3.22 -11.73
CA GLU A 86 -9.40 2.01 -12.13
C GLU A 86 -8.81 1.25 -10.92
N LEU A 87 -8.32 1.96 -9.90
CA LEU A 87 -7.87 1.35 -8.64
C LEU A 87 -9.02 0.59 -7.95
N VAL A 88 -10.20 1.20 -7.87
CA VAL A 88 -11.41 0.53 -7.33
C VAL A 88 -11.76 -0.68 -8.18
N LYS A 89 -11.85 -0.53 -9.50
CA LYS A 89 -12.24 -1.59 -10.45
C LYS A 89 -11.30 -2.81 -10.40
N ARG A 90 -9.98 -2.57 -10.29
CA ARG A 90 -8.96 -3.62 -10.21
C ARG A 90 -8.75 -4.14 -8.78
N ASN A 91 -9.45 -3.55 -7.80
CA ASN A 91 -9.27 -3.85 -6.37
C ASN A 91 -7.79 -3.74 -5.94
N ILE A 92 -7.12 -2.67 -6.34
CA ILE A 92 -5.75 -2.36 -5.92
C ILE A 92 -5.80 -1.73 -4.52
N HIS A 93 -5.01 -2.26 -3.61
CA HIS A 93 -4.89 -1.77 -2.24
C HIS A 93 -3.76 -0.74 -2.13
N LEU A 94 -4.01 0.39 -1.46
CA LEU A 94 -3.00 1.42 -1.19
C LEU A 94 -2.52 1.32 0.27
N GLU A 95 -1.22 1.26 0.45
CA GLU A 95 -0.54 1.20 1.75
C GLU A 95 -0.20 2.62 2.20
N ILE A 96 -1.17 3.32 2.78
CA ILE A 96 -1.07 4.75 3.10
C ILE A 96 -0.25 4.98 4.37
N CYS A 97 0.70 5.91 4.32
CA CYS A 97 1.60 6.30 5.40
C CYS A 97 1.48 7.81 5.70
N PRO A 98 0.40 8.28 6.35
CA PRO A 98 0.13 9.71 6.47
C PRO A 98 1.25 10.48 7.18
N GLY A 99 1.78 9.96 8.30
CA GLY A 99 2.86 10.58 9.03
C GLY A 99 4.13 10.76 8.21
N SER A 100 4.50 9.76 7.40
CA SER A 100 5.60 9.84 6.44
C SER A 100 5.33 10.91 5.39
N ASN A 101 4.15 10.91 4.77
CA ASN A 101 3.80 11.87 3.72
C ASN A 101 3.84 13.32 4.20
N LEU A 102 3.46 13.58 5.46
CA LEU A 102 3.59 14.91 6.05
C LEU A 102 5.06 15.25 6.36
N SER A 103 5.80 14.32 6.92
CA SER A 103 7.22 14.51 7.27
C SER A 103 8.07 14.81 6.03
N LEU A 104 7.75 14.19 4.91
CA LEU A 104 8.39 14.42 3.61
C LEU A 104 7.82 15.64 2.86
N SER A 105 6.87 16.37 3.47
CA SER A 105 6.22 17.54 2.86
C SER A 105 5.50 17.26 1.53
N ILE A 106 5.03 16.03 1.33
CA ILE A 106 4.20 15.65 0.17
C ILE A 106 2.83 16.31 0.33
N PHE A 107 2.30 16.36 1.56
CA PHE A 107 1.14 17.15 1.94
C PHE A 107 1.52 18.13 3.05
N ALA A 108 0.89 19.33 3.04
CA ALA A 108 1.21 20.39 3.98
C ALA A 108 0.79 20.06 5.43
N ASP A 109 -0.34 19.37 5.57
CA ASP A 109 -0.98 19.04 6.85
C ASP A 109 -1.93 17.86 6.72
N TRP A 110 -2.51 17.43 7.83
CA TRP A 110 -3.48 16.34 7.91
C TRP A 110 -4.77 16.65 7.12
N ASP A 111 -5.18 17.91 7.04
CA ASP A 111 -6.43 18.31 6.37
C ASP A 111 -6.30 18.19 4.85
N SER A 112 -5.12 18.41 4.30
CA SER A 112 -4.82 18.30 2.88
C SER A 112 -4.58 16.85 2.41
N HIS A 113 -4.40 15.91 3.35
CA HIS A 113 -4.08 14.52 3.02
C HIS A 113 -5.28 13.78 2.39
N PRO A 114 -5.09 13.01 1.28
CA PRO A 114 -6.18 12.45 0.49
C PRO A 114 -6.89 11.23 1.10
N LEU A 115 -6.45 10.67 2.24
CA LEU A 115 -7.02 9.47 2.84
C LEU A 115 -8.54 9.50 3.01
N PRO A 116 -9.18 10.60 3.51
CA PRO A 116 -10.65 10.65 3.60
C PRO A 116 -11.34 10.53 2.24
N SER A 117 -10.74 11.08 1.19
CA SER A 117 -11.24 11.01 -0.19
C SER A 117 -11.15 9.58 -0.74
N PHE A 118 -10.05 8.88 -0.49
CA PHE A 118 -9.90 7.47 -0.88
C PHE A 118 -10.93 6.57 -0.22
N ILE A 119 -11.15 6.73 1.09
CA ILE A 119 -12.18 5.99 1.83
C ILE A 119 -13.57 6.26 1.24
N SER A 120 -13.88 7.53 0.96
CA SER A 120 -15.17 7.93 0.39
C SER A 120 -15.39 7.40 -1.02
N LYS A 121 -14.33 7.23 -1.79
CA LYS A 121 -14.34 6.65 -3.14
C LYS A 121 -14.46 5.12 -3.12
N GLY A 122 -14.23 4.48 -1.96
CA GLY A 122 -14.26 3.03 -1.83
C GLY A 122 -12.95 2.35 -2.25
N ILE A 123 -11.84 3.09 -2.26
CA ILE A 123 -10.50 2.52 -2.49
C ILE A 123 -10.10 1.71 -1.26
N SER A 124 -9.58 0.52 -1.47
CA SER A 124 -9.01 -0.32 -0.42
C SER A 124 -7.73 0.32 0.11
N VAL A 125 -7.66 0.57 1.42
CA VAL A 125 -6.51 1.24 2.05
C VAL A 125 -6.10 0.58 3.36
N SER A 126 -4.84 0.72 3.73
CA SER A 126 -4.32 0.48 5.08
C SER A 126 -3.62 1.72 5.62
N LEU A 127 -3.52 1.81 6.95
CA LEU A 127 -2.71 2.80 7.66
C LEU A 127 -1.42 2.13 8.11
N ASN A 128 -0.30 2.70 7.73
CA ASN A 128 1.03 2.16 7.95
C ASN A 128 1.97 3.25 8.48
N SER A 129 3.01 2.86 9.16
CA SER A 129 3.95 3.77 9.81
C SER A 129 5.17 4.11 8.96
N ASP A 130 5.34 3.43 7.81
CA ASP A 130 6.57 3.51 7.01
C ASP A 130 7.80 3.23 7.89
N ASP A 131 8.72 4.18 8.04
CA ASP A 131 9.94 4.10 8.82
C ASP A 131 9.79 4.77 10.20
N PRO A 132 9.23 4.08 11.22
CA PRO A 132 8.92 4.68 12.52
C PRO A 132 10.06 5.45 13.19
N PRO A 133 11.33 4.96 13.15
CA PRO A 133 12.44 5.69 13.77
C PRO A 133 12.74 7.05 13.12
N PHE A 134 12.47 7.18 11.81
CA PHE A 134 12.72 8.41 11.06
C PHE A 134 11.55 9.39 11.16
N PHE A 135 10.32 8.88 11.17
CA PHE A 135 9.11 9.71 11.18
C PHE A 135 8.51 9.87 12.58
N HIS A 136 9.17 9.36 13.63
CA HIS A 136 8.75 9.47 15.04
C HIS A 136 7.29 9.03 15.24
N THR A 137 6.86 7.97 14.59
CA THR A 137 5.49 7.47 14.59
C THR A 137 5.41 5.98 14.93
N SER A 138 4.22 5.44 14.90
CA SER A 138 3.91 4.01 14.99
C SER A 138 2.55 3.78 14.33
N VAL A 139 2.20 2.54 13.98
CA VAL A 139 0.88 2.23 13.43
C VAL A 139 -0.24 2.74 14.34
N GLY A 140 -0.09 2.59 15.69
CA GLY A 140 -1.07 3.11 16.64
C GLY A 140 -1.22 4.65 16.57
N LEU A 141 -0.11 5.38 16.42
CA LEU A 141 -0.15 6.84 16.25
C LEU A 141 -0.77 7.24 14.93
N GLU A 142 -0.54 6.51 13.85
CA GLU A 142 -1.20 6.77 12.55
C GLU A 142 -2.72 6.68 12.67
N TYR A 143 -3.25 5.66 13.37
CA TYR A 143 -4.67 5.51 13.65
C TYR A 143 -5.22 6.66 14.53
N ILE A 144 -4.51 7.01 15.62
CA ILE A 144 -4.90 8.09 16.53
C ILE A 144 -4.93 9.44 15.79
N ASN A 145 -3.88 9.74 15.02
CA ASN A 145 -3.76 10.99 14.30
C ASN A 145 -4.80 11.09 13.16
N SER A 146 -5.06 10.01 12.44
CA SER A 146 -6.09 9.95 11.41
C SER A 146 -7.49 10.18 11.99
N ALA A 147 -7.80 9.58 13.15
CA ALA A 147 -9.05 9.84 13.85
C ALA A 147 -9.19 11.32 14.24
N LYS A 148 -8.13 11.86 14.85
CA LYS A 148 -8.14 13.21 15.46
C LYS A 148 -8.11 14.32 14.43
N HIS A 149 -7.27 14.20 13.42
CA HIS A 149 -6.99 15.30 12.49
C HIS A 149 -7.73 15.18 11.15
N MET A 150 -8.10 13.97 10.72
CA MET A 150 -8.86 13.75 9.49
C MET A 150 -10.34 13.42 9.77
N ASN A 151 -10.78 13.47 11.02
CA ASN A 151 -12.14 13.17 11.45
C ASN A 151 -12.64 11.79 10.94
N ILE A 152 -11.77 10.79 10.95
CA ILE A 152 -12.12 9.42 10.57
C ILE A 152 -12.74 8.71 11.77
N SER A 153 -13.99 8.25 11.63
CA SER A 153 -14.70 7.57 12.71
C SER A 153 -14.06 6.21 13.07
N LEU A 154 -14.30 5.75 14.30
CA LEU A 154 -13.83 4.44 14.76
C LEU A 154 -14.29 3.29 13.84
N GLU A 155 -15.53 3.37 13.34
CA GLU A 155 -16.07 2.39 12.39
C GLU A 155 -15.25 2.36 11.09
N LYS A 156 -14.90 3.53 10.53
CA LYS A 156 -14.04 3.63 9.35
C LYS A 156 -12.63 3.11 9.61
N LEU A 157 -12.06 3.38 10.78
CA LEU A 157 -10.76 2.84 11.18
C LEU A 157 -10.78 1.31 11.32
N LYS A 158 -11.87 0.77 11.88
CA LYS A 158 -12.10 -0.68 11.93
C LYS A 158 -12.15 -1.28 10.51
N ASN A 159 -12.86 -0.62 9.60
CA ASN A 159 -12.93 -1.06 8.20
C ASN A 159 -11.56 -0.98 7.49
N ILE A 160 -10.75 0.05 7.77
CA ILE A 160 -9.35 0.13 7.28
C ILE A 160 -8.54 -1.08 7.77
N SER A 161 -8.68 -1.47 9.03
CA SER A 161 -8.00 -2.66 9.56
C SER A 161 -8.46 -3.95 8.89
N LEU A 162 -9.75 -4.07 8.56
CA LEU A 162 -10.28 -5.21 7.81
C LEU A 162 -9.74 -5.23 6.38
N MET A 163 -9.70 -4.08 5.69
CA MET A 163 -9.11 -3.97 4.35
C MET A 163 -7.61 -4.31 4.36
N ALA A 164 -6.86 -3.83 5.37
CA ALA A 164 -5.45 -4.17 5.54
C ALA A 164 -5.24 -5.67 5.69
N MET A 165 -6.08 -6.34 6.48
CA MET A 165 -5.99 -7.78 6.68
C MET A 165 -6.35 -8.55 5.41
N ASP A 166 -7.38 -8.13 4.68
CA ASP A 166 -7.77 -8.73 3.40
C ASP A 166 -6.65 -8.62 2.36
N ALA A 167 -6.03 -7.45 2.25
CA ALA A 167 -4.94 -7.18 1.32
C ALA A 167 -3.60 -7.80 1.75
N SER A 168 -3.44 -8.25 3.00
CA SER A 168 -2.20 -8.85 3.49
C SER A 168 -1.82 -10.10 2.69
N PHE A 169 -0.54 -10.45 2.70
CA PHE A 169 -0.04 -11.69 2.09
C PHE A 169 0.00 -12.87 3.09
N ALA A 170 -0.72 -12.74 4.19
CA ALA A 170 -0.90 -13.83 5.17
C ALA A 170 -1.74 -14.97 4.58
N ASP A 171 -1.59 -16.18 5.13
CA ASP A 171 -2.42 -17.32 4.78
C ASP A 171 -3.89 -17.13 5.19
N ALA A 172 -4.79 -17.92 4.58
CA ALA A 172 -6.22 -17.78 4.77
C ALA A 172 -6.67 -17.97 6.22
N ASP A 173 -6.06 -18.91 6.95
CA ASP A 173 -6.41 -19.19 8.36
C ASP A 173 -6.00 -18.02 9.25
N THR A 174 -4.80 -17.46 9.04
CA THR A 174 -4.34 -16.27 9.75
C THR A 174 -5.23 -15.07 9.46
N LYS A 175 -5.60 -14.83 8.19
CA LYS A 175 -6.55 -13.77 7.83
C LYS A 175 -7.86 -13.93 8.54
N SER A 176 -8.50 -15.10 8.42
CA SER A 176 -9.81 -15.39 9.03
C SER A 176 -9.76 -15.15 10.54
N ARG A 177 -8.76 -15.70 11.23
CA ARG A 177 -8.62 -15.55 12.69
C ARG A 177 -8.44 -14.09 13.12
N LEU A 178 -7.66 -13.29 12.38
CA LEU A 178 -7.41 -11.88 12.72
C LEU A 178 -8.60 -10.99 12.34
N MET A 179 -9.25 -11.23 11.20
CA MET A 179 -10.47 -10.50 10.83
C MET A 179 -11.59 -10.71 11.85
N ASN A 180 -11.79 -11.93 12.36
CA ASN A 180 -12.76 -12.20 13.43
C ASN A 180 -12.46 -11.37 14.69
N LYS A 181 -11.19 -11.29 15.11
CA LYS A 181 -10.81 -10.42 16.24
C LYS A 181 -11.12 -8.94 16.01
N ILE A 182 -10.90 -8.44 14.79
CA ILE A 182 -11.22 -7.06 14.43
C ILE A 182 -12.75 -6.84 14.47
N ILE A 183 -13.54 -7.83 14.04
CA ILE A 183 -15.01 -7.75 14.03
C ILE A 183 -15.57 -7.74 15.45
N GLU A 184 -15.01 -8.54 16.34
CA GLU A 184 -15.44 -8.67 17.74
C GLU A 184 -15.08 -7.44 18.61
N PHE A 185 -14.09 -6.64 18.20
CA PHE A 185 -13.69 -5.40 18.88
C PHE A 185 -14.65 -4.25 18.54
#